data_c3445b6308d7886a65287064775e9fb0
#
_entry.id   c3445b6308d7886a65287064775e9fb0
#
_cell.length_a   1.000
_cell.length_b   1.000
_cell.length_c   1.000
_cell.angle_alpha   90.00
_cell.angle_beta   90.00
_cell.angle_gamma   90.00
#
_symmetry.space_group_name_H-M   'P 1'
#
loop_
_entity.id
_entity.type
_entity.pdbx_description
1 polymer ?
#
loop_
_entity_poly.entity_id
_entity_poly.type
_entity_poly.pdbx_seq_one_letter_code
_entity_poly.pdbx_strand_id
1 'polypeptide(L)'
;MPTFSHESLEMRRLLTYACRILADNGQNDTVFGHVTYREAGADTFWMKPAAMGLDEVTPDTLIRLDLDGTIVEGELRRHLEFPIHSEIFRARSEITCVVHTHPLYSIAFAATEQPLRAVSHEGAQFTPPDVPRFTRTSDLITSRELGEAVAATLGEATSCYLINHGIVVAATTIEEAVIAAINLERASQVQLLASASSQGFSWTPDEQIPGKRANIFTPRHMRSVWEYYCRRIGPI
;
A
#
# COMPACT_ATOMS: atom_id res chain seq x y z
N MET A 1 -22.54 -23.83 3.81
CA MET A 1 -21.76 -22.61 3.59
C MET A 1 -21.36 -22.07 4.97
N PRO A 2 -20.11 -21.72 5.25
CA PRO A 2 -19.77 -21.12 6.51
C PRO A 2 -20.55 -19.79 6.68
N THR A 3 -21.24 -19.63 7.79
CA THR A 3 -21.91 -18.38 8.15
C THR A 3 -20.87 -17.45 8.72
N PHE A 4 -20.40 -16.50 7.91
CA PHE A 4 -19.47 -15.45 8.36
C PHE A 4 -20.20 -14.46 9.29
N SER A 5 -19.47 -13.90 10.27
CA SER A 5 -19.98 -12.76 11.02
C SER A 5 -20.19 -11.56 10.06
N HIS A 6 -21.14 -10.70 10.35
CA HIS A 6 -21.42 -9.50 9.56
C HIS A 6 -20.15 -8.62 9.40
N GLU A 7 -19.36 -8.53 10.44
CA GLU A 7 -18.09 -7.79 10.50
C GLU A 7 -17.02 -8.38 9.56
N SER A 8 -16.85 -9.70 9.54
CA SER A 8 -15.96 -10.40 8.61
C SER A 8 -16.35 -10.18 7.15
N LEU A 9 -17.64 -10.13 6.84
CA LEU A 9 -18.12 -9.85 5.48
C LEU A 9 -17.79 -8.42 5.05
N GLU A 10 -17.96 -7.44 5.93
CA GLU A 10 -17.66 -6.04 5.63
C GLU A 10 -16.15 -5.82 5.42
N MET A 11 -15.30 -6.42 6.25
CA MET A 11 -13.84 -6.38 6.05
C MET A 11 -13.44 -6.94 4.69
N ARG A 12 -14.02 -8.06 4.27
CA ARG A 12 -13.75 -8.67 2.97
C ARG A 12 -14.24 -7.80 1.81
N ARG A 13 -15.41 -7.15 1.95
CA ARG A 13 -15.88 -6.17 0.96
C ARG A 13 -14.91 -5.00 0.81
N LEU A 14 -14.49 -4.40 1.92
CA LEU A 14 -13.53 -3.28 1.91
C LEU A 14 -12.20 -3.69 1.28
N LEU A 15 -11.69 -4.89 1.59
CA LEU A 15 -10.45 -5.39 0.99
C LEU A 15 -10.62 -5.67 -0.51
N THR A 16 -11.79 -6.13 -0.94
CA THR A 16 -12.11 -6.29 -2.37
C THR A 16 -12.12 -4.94 -3.09
N TYR A 17 -12.75 -3.91 -2.50
CA TYR A 17 -12.68 -2.55 -3.03
C TYR A 17 -11.23 -2.06 -3.13
N ALA A 18 -10.43 -2.26 -2.10
CA ALA A 18 -9.02 -1.88 -2.08
C ALA A 18 -8.24 -2.48 -3.26
N CYS A 19 -8.38 -3.80 -3.47
CA CYS A 19 -7.73 -4.48 -4.58
C CYS A 19 -8.15 -3.92 -5.94
N ARG A 20 -9.45 -3.79 -6.17
CA ARG A 20 -9.98 -3.30 -7.46
C ARG A 20 -9.68 -1.82 -7.71
N ILE A 21 -9.68 -0.98 -6.67
CA ILE A 21 -9.28 0.42 -6.77
C ILE A 21 -7.82 0.54 -7.17
N LEU A 22 -6.92 -0.24 -6.55
CA LEU A 22 -5.51 -0.26 -6.92
C LEU A 22 -5.31 -0.72 -8.38
N ALA A 23 -6.03 -1.75 -8.82
CA ALA A 23 -6.01 -2.20 -10.20
C ALA A 23 -6.46 -1.10 -11.18
N ASP A 24 -7.59 -0.44 -10.91
CA ASP A 24 -8.13 0.66 -11.74
C ASP A 24 -7.21 1.89 -11.78
N ASN A 25 -6.30 2.02 -10.83
CA ASN A 25 -5.30 3.08 -10.75
C ASN A 25 -3.88 2.66 -11.17
N GLY A 26 -3.77 1.60 -11.98
CA GLY A 26 -2.51 1.22 -12.63
C GLY A 26 -1.52 0.47 -11.74
N GLN A 27 -1.99 -0.08 -10.61
CA GLN A 27 -1.15 -0.91 -9.73
C GLN A 27 -1.37 -2.42 -9.92
N ASN A 28 -2.10 -2.81 -10.96
CA ASN A 28 -2.25 -4.21 -11.34
C ASN A 28 -1.00 -4.68 -12.09
N ASP A 29 -0.38 -5.73 -11.58
CA ASP A 29 0.75 -6.41 -12.22
C ASP A 29 0.43 -7.89 -12.35
N THR A 30 -0.38 -8.22 -13.34
CA THR A 30 -0.88 -9.58 -13.59
C THR A 30 -1.45 -10.21 -12.31
N VAL A 31 -0.82 -11.25 -11.76
CA VAL A 31 -1.23 -11.94 -10.53
C VAL A 31 -0.45 -11.50 -9.29
N PHE A 32 0.54 -10.63 -9.49
CA PHE A 32 1.37 -10.13 -8.40
C PHE A 32 0.73 -8.94 -7.67
N GLY A 33 1.44 -8.44 -6.65
CA GLY A 33 0.89 -7.43 -5.75
C GLY A 33 -0.18 -8.01 -4.83
N HIS A 34 -0.24 -7.53 -3.61
CA HIS A 34 -1.16 -8.04 -2.61
C HIS A 34 -1.50 -7.00 -1.55
N VAL A 35 -2.71 -7.11 -1.04
CA VAL A 35 -3.26 -6.23 0.00
C VAL A 35 -3.75 -7.09 1.13
N THR A 36 -3.55 -6.61 2.36
CA THR A 36 -4.06 -7.25 3.57
C THR A 36 -4.84 -6.25 4.41
N TYR A 37 -5.80 -6.78 5.17
CA TYR A 37 -6.61 -6.00 6.09
C TYR A 37 -6.94 -6.80 7.35
N ARG A 38 -6.80 -6.17 8.52
CA ARG A 38 -7.13 -6.74 9.83
C ARG A 38 -7.80 -5.72 10.75
N GLU A 39 -8.37 -6.19 11.84
CA GLU A 39 -8.66 -5.35 13.01
C GLU A 39 -7.34 -4.95 13.70
N ALA A 40 -7.30 -3.77 14.30
CA ALA A 40 -6.12 -3.30 15.01
C ALA A 40 -5.74 -4.27 16.13
N GLY A 41 -4.47 -4.71 16.13
CA GLY A 41 -3.93 -5.64 17.12
C GLY A 41 -4.37 -7.10 16.97
N ALA A 42 -5.17 -7.45 15.95
CA ALA A 42 -5.55 -8.84 15.71
C ALA A 42 -4.35 -9.68 15.24
N ASP A 43 -4.31 -10.96 15.66
CA ASP A 43 -3.29 -11.94 15.27
C ASP A 43 -3.60 -12.63 13.94
N THR A 44 -4.67 -12.23 13.27
CA THR A 44 -5.05 -12.73 11.94
C THR A 44 -5.41 -11.59 11.02
N PHE A 45 -5.24 -11.79 9.71
CA PHE A 45 -5.53 -10.79 8.69
C PHE A 45 -6.08 -11.43 7.42
N TRP A 46 -6.96 -10.72 6.73
CA TRP A 46 -7.43 -11.08 5.40
C TRP A 46 -6.39 -10.67 4.35
N MET A 47 -6.23 -11.51 3.35
CA MET A 47 -5.26 -11.33 2.27
C MET A 47 -5.86 -11.71 0.92
N LYS A 48 -5.52 -10.97 -0.13
CA LYS A 48 -5.69 -11.37 -1.52
C LYS A 48 -4.90 -12.65 -1.78
N PRO A 49 -5.50 -13.70 -2.38
CA PRO A 49 -4.79 -14.95 -2.66
C PRO A 49 -3.74 -14.79 -3.78
N ALA A 50 -2.79 -15.72 -3.84
CA ALA A 50 -1.85 -15.82 -4.95
C ALA A 50 -2.54 -16.27 -6.25
N ALA A 51 -1.88 -16.04 -7.39
CA ALA A 51 -2.32 -16.44 -8.74
C ALA A 51 -3.68 -15.83 -9.17
N MET A 52 -4.03 -14.69 -8.61
CA MET A 52 -5.22 -13.91 -8.94
C MET A 52 -4.83 -12.44 -9.09
N GLY A 53 -5.32 -11.74 -10.12
CA GLY A 53 -5.12 -10.29 -10.29
C GLY A 53 -5.89 -9.50 -9.24
N LEU A 54 -5.46 -8.26 -8.99
CA LEU A 54 -6.16 -7.37 -8.06
C LEU A 54 -7.61 -7.07 -8.53
N ASP A 55 -7.84 -7.04 -9.82
CA ASP A 55 -9.15 -6.82 -10.46
C ASP A 55 -10.08 -8.04 -10.42
N GLU A 56 -9.55 -9.25 -10.21
CA GLU A 56 -10.32 -10.48 -10.15
C GLU A 56 -10.88 -10.78 -8.75
N VAL A 57 -10.35 -10.10 -7.71
CA VAL A 57 -10.70 -10.38 -6.31
C VAL A 57 -12.20 -10.18 -6.05
N THR A 58 -12.79 -11.13 -5.33
CA THR A 58 -14.14 -11.05 -4.75
C THR A 58 -14.08 -11.32 -3.24
N PRO A 59 -15.12 -10.95 -2.47
CA PRO A 59 -15.13 -11.25 -1.03
C PRO A 59 -14.95 -12.74 -0.71
N ASP A 60 -15.41 -13.63 -1.59
CA ASP A 60 -15.34 -15.09 -1.37
C ASP A 60 -13.99 -15.71 -1.76
N THR A 61 -13.16 -14.99 -2.52
CA THR A 61 -11.81 -15.47 -2.88
C THR A 61 -10.75 -15.13 -1.85
N LEU A 62 -11.04 -14.20 -0.92
CA LEU A 62 -10.07 -13.81 0.11
C LEU A 62 -9.78 -14.95 1.08
N ILE A 63 -8.53 -14.98 1.54
CA ILE A 63 -8.07 -15.94 2.55
C ILE A 63 -7.70 -15.21 3.83
N ARG A 64 -7.83 -15.89 4.99
CA ARG A 64 -7.38 -15.37 6.27
C ARG A 64 -6.15 -16.14 6.74
N LEU A 65 -5.13 -15.42 7.13
CA LEU A 65 -3.88 -15.96 7.64
C LEU A 65 -3.70 -15.56 9.11
N ASP A 66 -2.99 -16.41 9.86
CA ASP A 66 -2.33 -15.96 11.09
C ASP A 66 -1.01 -15.23 10.75
N LEU A 67 -0.38 -14.64 11.77
CA LEU A 67 0.88 -13.91 11.58
C LEU A 67 2.07 -14.82 11.18
N ASP A 68 1.97 -16.13 11.34
CA ASP A 68 2.98 -17.09 10.89
C ASP A 68 2.70 -17.60 9.45
N GLY A 69 1.63 -17.10 8.83
CA GLY A 69 1.26 -17.42 7.46
C GLY A 69 0.48 -18.71 7.28
N THR A 70 -0.05 -19.28 8.39
CA THR A 70 -0.98 -20.41 8.30
C THR A 70 -2.33 -19.91 7.79
N ILE A 71 -2.90 -20.58 6.80
CA ILE A 71 -4.25 -20.28 6.33
C ILE A 71 -5.23 -20.80 7.38
N VAL A 72 -5.95 -19.89 8.04
CA VAL A 72 -6.96 -20.21 9.04
C VAL A 72 -8.37 -20.20 8.45
N GLU A 73 -8.55 -19.56 7.27
CA GLU A 73 -9.81 -19.54 6.54
C GLU A 73 -9.57 -19.36 5.04
N GLY A 74 -10.38 -20.01 4.19
CA GLY A 74 -10.23 -20.02 2.73
C GLY A 74 -9.42 -21.22 2.23
N GLU A 75 -9.49 -21.46 0.91
CA GLU A 75 -8.89 -22.66 0.27
C GLU A 75 -7.79 -22.31 -0.75
N LEU A 76 -7.68 -21.02 -1.11
CA LEU A 76 -6.70 -20.57 -2.10
C LEU A 76 -5.32 -20.40 -1.47
N ARG A 77 -4.27 -20.40 -2.30
CA ARG A 77 -2.89 -20.27 -1.84
C ARG A 77 -2.56 -18.85 -1.42
N ARG A 78 -1.80 -18.68 -0.34
CA ARG A 78 -1.23 -17.40 0.06
C ARG A 78 -0.04 -17.00 -0.81
N HIS A 79 0.25 -15.70 -0.86
CA HIS A 79 1.49 -15.19 -1.43
C HIS A 79 2.71 -15.64 -0.63
N LEU A 80 3.84 -15.85 -1.31
CA LEU A 80 5.11 -16.15 -0.66
C LEU A 80 5.61 -14.99 0.19
N GLU A 81 5.32 -13.78 -0.24
CA GLU A 81 5.74 -12.53 0.41
C GLU A 81 4.78 -12.05 1.53
N PHE A 82 3.96 -12.93 2.10
CA PHE A 82 3.17 -12.59 3.28
C PHE A 82 4.01 -12.03 4.46
N PRO A 83 5.34 -12.34 4.60
CA PRO A 83 6.15 -11.77 5.67
C PRO A 83 6.25 -10.24 5.63
N ILE A 84 6.11 -9.59 4.45
CA ILE A 84 6.01 -8.12 4.38
C ILE A 84 4.88 -7.62 5.29
N HIS A 85 3.72 -8.27 5.22
CA HIS A 85 2.52 -7.88 5.97
C HIS A 85 2.58 -8.28 7.43
N SER A 86 2.88 -9.56 7.69
CA SER A 86 2.86 -10.10 9.05
C SER A 86 3.87 -9.41 9.96
N GLU A 87 5.08 -9.08 9.45
CA GLU A 87 6.09 -8.45 10.29
C GLU A 87 5.83 -6.95 10.50
N ILE A 88 5.20 -6.25 9.55
CA ILE A 88 4.68 -4.90 9.80
C ILE A 88 3.57 -4.94 10.84
N PHE A 89 2.66 -5.90 10.77
CA PHE A 89 1.60 -6.07 11.76
C PHE A 89 2.13 -6.43 13.15
N ARG A 90 3.23 -7.18 13.27
CA ARG A 90 3.91 -7.47 14.54
C ARG A 90 4.58 -6.24 15.10
N ALA A 91 5.25 -5.46 14.27
CA ALA A 91 5.98 -4.27 14.66
C ALA A 91 5.06 -3.10 15.05
N ARG A 92 3.87 -3.01 14.43
CA ARG A 92 2.95 -1.88 14.56
C ARG A 92 1.51 -2.37 14.73
N SER A 93 1.08 -2.49 15.98
CA SER A 93 -0.24 -3.05 16.31
C SER A 93 -1.42 -2.19 15.84
N GLU A 94 -1.21 -0.88 15.68
CA GLU A 94 -2.20 0.08 15.19
C GLU A 94 -2.46 -0.03 13.68
N ILE A 95 -1.54 -0.62 12.91
CA ILE A 95 -1.72 -0.80 11.47
C ILE A 95 -2.79 -1.84 11.20
N THR A 96 -3.75 -1.48 10.37
CA THR A 96 -4.83 -2.38 9.94
C THR A 96 -4.73 -2.80 8.48
N CYS A 97 -4.10 -2.01 7.62
CA CYS A 97 -3.96 -2.32 6.21
C CYS A 97 -2.52 -2.17 5.72
N VAL A 98 -2.06 -3.16 4.97
CA VAL A 98 -0.76 -3.12 4.28
C VAL A 98 -0.97 -3.43 2.80
N VAL A 99 -0.42 -2.57 1.94
CA VAL A 99 -0.40 -2.69 0.49
C VAL A 99 1.03 -2.96 0.04
N HIS A 100 1.23 -3.96 -0.79
CA HIS A 100 2.46 -4.18 -1.55
C HIS A 100 2.11 -4.35 -3.02
N THR A 101 2.65 -3.49 -3.87
CA THR A 101 2.40 -3.46 -5.31
C THR A 101 3.66 -3.04 -6.07
N HIS A 102 3.64 -3.21 -7.41
CA HIS A 102 4.77 -2.96 -8.29
C HIS A 102 4.47 -1.82 -9.30
N PRO A 103 4.10 -0.60 -8.83
CA PRO A 103 3.73 0.48 -9.73
C PRO A 103 4.95 1.04 -10.46
N LEU A 104 4.79 1.26 -11.76
CA LEU A 104 5.88 1.51 -12.70
C LEU A 104 6.76 2.72 -12.33
N TYR A 105 6.12 3.85 -12.02
CA TYR A 105 6.88 5.08 -11.76
C TYR A 105 7.52 5.08 -10.37
N SER A 106 6.91 4.42 -9.40
CA SER A 106 7.53 4.25 -8.08
C SER A 106 8.76 3.36 -8.14
N ILE A 107 8.71 2.25 -8.91
CA ILE A 107 9.89 1.40 -9.16
C ILE A 107 10.98 2.21 -9.86
N ALA A 108 10.64 2.92 -10.94
CA ALA A 108 11.60 3.72 -11.70
C ALA A 108 12.20 4.85 -10.84
N PHE A 109 11.37 5.52 -10.02
CA PHE A 109 11.85 6.57 -9.12
C PHE A 109 12.74 6.00 -8.01
N ALA A 110 12.34 4.89 -7.41
CA ALA A 110 13.11 4.24 -6.35
C ALA A 110 14.51 3.81 -6.80
N ALA A 111 14.67 3.47 -8.08
CA ALA A 111 15.95 3.13 -8.69
C ALA A 111 16.88 4.35 -8.85
N THR A 112 16.38 5.57 -8.65
CA THR A 112 17.21 6.78 -8.60
C THR A 112 17.67 7.04 -7.15
N GLU A 113 18.76 7.77 -7.00
CA GLU A 113 19.21 8.23 -5.67
C GLU A 113 18.53 9.54 -5.22
N GLN A 114 17.61 10.06 -6.02
CA GLN A 114 16.96 11.35 -5.73
C GLN A 114 15.97 11.21 -4.55
N PRO A 115 16.00 12.15 -3.59
CA PRO A 115 14.96 12.22 -2.58
C PRO A 115 13.63 12.66 -3.20
N LEU A 116 12.51 12.12 -2.67
CA LEU A 116 11.19 12.58 -3.08
C LEU A 116 10.97 14.03 -2.65
N ARG A 117 10.40 14.85 -3.54
CA ARG A 117 10.08 16.25 -3.31
C ARG A 117 8.59 16.52 -3.52
N ALA A 118 8.08 17.51 -2.84
CA ALA A 118 6.70 17.94 -2.97
C ALA A 118 6.47 18.75 -4.27
N VAL A 119 6.72 18.13 -5.43
CA VAL A 119 6.47 18.72 -6.75
C VAL A 119 4.97 18.84 -7.02
N SER A 120 4.18 17.93 -6.47
CA SER A 120 2.72 17.91 -6.55
C SER A 120 2.08 17.93 -5.16
N HIS A 121 0.74 17.93 -5.09
CA HIS A 121 0.02 17.75 -3.83
C HIS A 121 0.32 16.39 -3.20
N GLU A 122 0.35 15.35 -4.01
CA GLU A 122 0.60 13.98 -3.57
C GLU A 122 1.99 13.84 -2.94
N GLY A 123 3.02 14.50 -3.52
CA GLY A 123 4.36 14.50 -2.95
C GLY A 123 4.42 15.11 -1.54
N ALA A 124 3.59 16.12 -1.25
CA ALA A 124 3.52 16.70 0.07
C ALA A 124 3.00 15.73 1.16
N GLN A 125 2.36 14.62 0.78
CA GLN A 125 1.95 13.58 1.73
C GLN A 125 3.15 12.90 2.38
N PHE A 126 4.25 12.72 1.65
CA PHE A 126 5.34 11.83 2.01
C PHE A 126 6.64 12.54 2.40
N THR A 127 6.85 13.77 2.00
CA THR A 127 8.11 14.50 2.22
C THR A 127 7.85 15.89 2.80
N PRO A 128 8.70 16.46 3.66
CA PRO A 128 9.71 15.79 4.46
C PRO A 128 9.13 14.93 5.59
N PRO A 129 9.87 13.97 6.20
CA PRO A 129 11.14 13.41 5.72
C PRO A 129 10.98 12.64 4.42
N ASP A 130 12.12 12.23 3.79
CA ASP A 130 12.07 11.42 2.56
C ASP A 130 11.45 10.04 2.83
N VAL A 131 10.86 9.44 1.80
CA VAL A 131 10.34 8.07 1.87
C VAL A 131 11.50 7.09 2.05
N PRO A 132 11.49 6.24 3.09
CA PRO A 132 12.55 5.27 3.30
C PRO A 132 12.68 4.29 2.13
N ARG A 133 13.90 3.78 1.94
CA ARG A 133 14.25 2.84 0.88
C ARG A 133 14.83 1.56 1.47
N PHE A 134 14.18 0.44 1.23
CA PHE A 134 14.72 -0.87 1.56
C PHE A 134 15.70 -1.32 0.46
N THR A 135 16.95 -1.54 0.84
CA THR A 135 18.06 -1.81 -0.09
C THR A 135 18.75 -3.14 0.16
N ARG A 136 18.27 -3.93 1.14
CA ARG A 136 18.94 -5.18 1.56
C ARG A 136 18.91 -6.25 0.47
N THR A 137 17.84 -6.32 -0.30
CA THR A 137 17.67 -7.19 -1.47
C THR A 137 16.63 -6.60 -2.42
N SER A 138 16.73 -6.94 -3.71
CA SER A 138 15.69 -6.72 -4.72
C SER A 138 14.92 -8.00 -5.06
N ASP A 139 15.21 -9.11 -4.39
CA ASP A 139 14.51 -10.38 -4.53
C ASP A 139 13.26 -10.42 -3.65
N LEU A 140 12.47 -11.49 -3.76
CA LEU A 140 11.23 -11.69 -3.00
C LEU A 140 11.48 -11.70 -1.48
N ILE A 141 10.59 -11.08 -0.74
CA ILE A 141 10.62 -11.02 0.73
C ILE A 141 9.87 -12.22 1.32
N THR A 142 10.50 -13.38 1.27
CA THR A 142 9.85 -14.66 1.61
C THR A 142 10.17 -15.19 3.01
N SER A 143 11.09 -14.55 3.72
CA SER A 143 11.46 -14.96 5.09
C SER A 143 11.01 -13.94 6.12
N ARG A 144 10.80 -14.40 7.35
CA ARG A 144 10.51 -13.54 8.48
C ARG A 144 11.59 -12.48 8.69
N GLU A 145 12.86 -12.88 8.60
CA GLU A 145 14.01 -11.97 8.75
C GLU A 145 13.97 -10.81 7.74
N LEU A 146 13.62 -11.09 6.48
CA LEU A 146 13.48 -10.05 5.46
C LEU A 146 12.25 -9.17 5.73
N GLY A 147 11.13 -9.75 6.16
CA GLY A 147 9.94 -9.01 6.58
C GLY A 147 10.21 -8.07 7.75
N GLU A 148 10.93 -8.54 8.78
CA GLU A 148 11.39 -7.72 9.92
C GLU A 148 12.27 -6.56 9.46
N ALA A 149 13.17 -6.81 8.49
CA ALA A 149 14.02 -5.77 7.92
C ALA A 149 13.23 -4.73 7.10
N VAL A 150 12.19 -5.14 6.38
CA VAL A 150 11.27 -4.22 5.70
C VAL A 150 10.50 -3.39 6.72
N ALA A 151 9.93 -4.03 7.77
CA ALA A 151 9.21 -3.33 8.83
C ALA A 151 10.11 -2.32 9.56
N ALA A 152 11.37 -2.69 9.85
CA ALA A 152 12.34 -1.79 10.46
C ALA A 152 12.71 -0.61 9.55
N THR A 153 12.83 -0.83 8.22
CA THR A 153 13.09 0.24 7.26
C THR A 153 11.90 1.18 7.12
N LEU A 154 10.68 0.64 7.09
CA LEU A 154 9.45 1.44 7.09
C LEU A 154 9.36 2.31 8.35
N GLY A 155 9.72 1.78 9.53
CA GLY A 155 9.65 2.49 10.81
C GLY A 155 8.26 3.08 11.05
N GLU A 156 8.21 4.37 11.37
CA GLU A 156 6.96 5.13 11.59
C GLU A 156 6.37 5.72 10.29
N ALA A 157 7.07 5.57 9.15
CA ALA A 157 6.59 6.09 7.88
C ALA A 157 5.33 5.33 7.41
N THR A 158 4.54 5.99 6.57
CA THR A 158 3.38 5.36 5.92
C THR A 158 3.81 4.51 4.73
N SER A 159 4.95 4.82 4.10
CA SER A 159 5.37 4.20 2.85
C SER A 159 6.86 3.93 2.82
N CYS A 160 7.26 2.90 2.09
CA CYS A 160 8.65 2.52 1.84
C CYS A 160 8.79 2.06 0.39
N TYR A 161 9.86 2.49 -0.28
CA TYR A 161 10.27 1.91 -1.56
C TYR A 161 11.09 0.64 -1.31
N LEU A 162 10.76 -0.44 -2.02
CA LEU A 162 11.64 -1.61 -2.15
C LEU A 162 12.43 -1.44 -3.46
N ILE A 163 13.74 -1.21 -3.36
CA ILE A 163 14.58 -0.87 -4.53
C ILE A 163 14.54 -1.97 -5.57
N ASN A 164 14.26 -1.59 -6.85
CA ASN A 164 14.12 -2.49 -7.99
C ASN A 164 13.05 -3.58 -7.82
N HIS A 165 12.05 -3.36 -6.95
CA HIS A 165 11.01 -4.33 -6.67
C HIS A 165 9.62 -3.67 -6.69
N GLY A 166 9.31 -2.81 -5.74
CA GLY A 166 7.99 -2.21 -5.64
C GLY A 166 7.87 -1.22 -4.48
N ILE A 167 6.67 -1.12 -3.93
CA ILE A 167 6.37 -0.30 -2.76
C ILE A 167 5.70 -1.10 -1.66
N VAL A 168 5.86 -0.62 -0.43
CA VAL A 168 5.06 -1.03 0.72
C VAL A 168 4.40 0.20 1.31
N VAL A 169 3.09 0.10 1.59
CA VAL A 169 2.33 1.14 2.28
C VAL A 169 1.59 0.51 3.45
N ALA A 170 1.66 1.14 4.61
CA ALA A 170 1.00 0.68 5.84
C ALA A 170 0.25 1.83 6.51
N ALA A 171 -1.02 1.63 6.84
CA ALA A 171 -1.85 2.66 7.44
C ALA A 171 -2.84 2.10 8.46
N THR A 172 -3.41 2.99 9.26
CA THR A 172 -4.40 2.68 10.30
C THR A 172 -5.81 2.49 9.77
N THR A 173 -6.03 2.83 8.48
CA THR A 173 -7.28 2.55 7.77
C THR A 173 -6.98 2.05 6.35
N ILE A 174 -7.91 1.29 5.79
CA ILE A 174 -7.76 0.74 4.44
C ILE A 174 -7.79 1.85 3.38
N GLU A 175 -8.60 2.88 3.61
CA GLU A 175 -8.72 4.04 2.74
C GLU A 175 -7.39 4.80 2.64
N GLU A 176 -6.75 5.03 3.79
CA GLU A 176 -5.45 5.71 3.85
C GLU A 176 -4.37 4.91 3.13
N ALA A 177 -4.33 3.57 3.34
CA ALA A 177 -3.33 2.73 2.70
C ALA A 177 -3.46 2.75 1.17
N VAL A 178 -4.67 2.59 0.65
CA VAL A 178 -4.95 2.58 -0.80
C VAL A 178 -4.66 3.93 -1.43
N ILE A 179 -5.15 5.01 -0.83
CA ILE A 179 -4.94 6.37 -1.36
C ILE A 179 -3.46 6.73 -1.30
N ALA A 180 -2.75 6.37 -0.23
CA ALA A 180 -1.31 6.60 -0.13
C ALA A 180 -0.52 5.82 -1.19
N ALA A 181 -0.88 4.58 -1.51
CA ALA A 181 -0.24 3.81 -2.57
C ALA A 181 -0.42 4.48 -3.95
N ILE A 182 -1.63 4.93 -4.27
CA ILE A 182 -1.93 5.67 -5.50
C ILE A 182 -1.16 7.01 -5.54
N ASN A 183 -1.16 7.73 -4.43
CA ASN A 183 -0.49 9.03 -4.34
C ASN A 183 1.04 8.90 -4.43
N LEU A 184 1.64 7.84 -3.88
CA LEU A 184 3.09 7.61 -3.98
C LEU A 184 3.51 7.37 -5.44
N GLU A 185 2.75 6.56 -6.17
CA GLU A 185 2.95 6.34 -7.60
C GLU A 185 2.86 7.66 -8.38
N ARG A 186 1.81 8.45 -8.11
CA ARG A 186 1.61 9.73 -8.79
C ARG A 186 2.68 10.76 -8.44
N ALA A 187 3.13 10.82 -7.18
CA ALA A 187 4.23 11.69 -6.75
C ALA A 187 5.53 11.32 -7.47
N SER A 188 5.84 10.02 -7.53
CA SER A 188 7.00 9.48 -8.24
C SER A 188 6.95 9.83 -9.73
N GLN A 189 5.80 9.63 -10.38
CA GLN A 189 5.58 9.97 -11.79
C GLN A 189 5.81 11.45 -12.06
N VAL A 190 5.19 12.33 -11.27
CA VAL A 190 5.31 13.78 -11.46
C VAL A 190 6.75 14.24 -11.31
N GLN A 191 7.47 13.72 -10.29
CA GLN A 191 8.86 14.11 -10.11
C GLN A 191 9.76 13.58 -11.21
N LEU A 192 9.60 12.33 -11.66
CA LEU A 192 10.37 11.79 -12.80
C LEU A 192 10.18 12.63 -14.07
N LEU A 193 8.93 13.00 -14.39
CA LEU A 193 8.62 13.85 -15.54
C LEU A 193 9.23 15.26 -15.39
N ALA A 194 9.15 15.85 -14.20
CA ALA A 194 9.75 17.15 -13.92
C ALA A 194 11.29 17.10 -14.00
N SER A 195 11.89 16.01 -13.50
CA SER A 195 13.36 15.79 -13.54
C SER A 195 13.91 15.61 -14.95
N ALA A 196 13.09 15.24 -15.93
CA ALA A 196 13.50 15.15 -17.33
C ALA A 196 13.73 16.53 -17.99
N SER A 197 13.31 17.63 -17.33
CA SER A 197 13.57 18.99 -17.83
C SER A 197 15.04 19.37 -17.69
N SER A 198 15.65 19.85 -18.76
CA SER A 198 17.03 20.39 -18.73
C SER A 198 17.18 21.69 -17.94
N GLN A 199 16.05 22.34 -17.60
CA GLN A 199 16.04 23.60 -16.84
C GLN A 199 15.86 23.41 -15.34
N GLY A 200 15.80 22.15 -14.87
CA GLY A 200 15.47 21.82 -13.48
C GLY A 200 13.97 21.91 -13.19
N PHE A 201 13.60 21.75 -11.94
CA PHE A 201 12.21 21.84 -11.51
C PHE A 201 12.12 22.48 -10.10
N SER A 202 10.94 22.98 -9.78
CA SER A 202 10.63 23.54 -8.45
C SER A 202 9.70 22.61 -7.67
N TRP A 203 9.70 22.76 -6.35
CA TRP A 203 8.80 22.05 -5.46
C TRP A 203 8.32 22.97 -4.33
N THR A 204 7.30 22.54 -3.61
CA THR A 204 6.79 23.26 -2.44
C THR A 204 7.89 23.35 -1.38
N PRO A 205 8.25 24.55 -0.88
CA PRO A 205 9.20 24.71 0.20
C PRO A 205 8.80 23.94 1.46
N ASP A 206 9.78 23.36 2.16
CA ASP A 206 9.52 22.44 3.27
C ASP A 206 8.71 23.09 4.40
N GLU A 207 8.89 24.41 4.65
CA GLU A 207 8.14 25.16 5.65
C GLU A 207 6.63 25.31 5.33
N GLN A 208 6.23 25.13 4.07
CA GLN A 208 4.82 25.20 3.66
C GLN A 208 4.11 23.86 3.72
N ILE A 209 4.86 22.75 3.77
CA ILE A 209 4.30 21.40 3.66
C ILE A 209 3.37 21.03 4.82
N PRO A 210 3.65 21.34 6.10
CA PRO A 210 2.72 21.03 7.18
C PRO A 210 1.32 21.63 6.97
N GLY A 211 1.26 22.90 6.56
CA GLY A 211 -0.01 23.56 6.24
C GLY A 211 -0.70 22.94 5.03
N LYS A 212 0.05 22.58 3.99
CA LYS A 212 -0.46 21.90 2.80
C LYS A 212 -1.04 20.53 3.13
N ARG A 213 -0.36 19.73 3.96
CA ARG A 213 -0.86 18.42 4.46
C ARG A 213 -2.18 18.59 5.22
N ALA A 214 -2.22 19.52 6.18
CA ALA A 214 -3.39 19.75 7.01
C ALA A 214 -4.61 20.18 6.19
N ASN A 215 -4.43 20.88 5.08
CA ASN A 215 -5.52 21.33 4.21
C ASN A 215 -6.01 20.26 3.23
N ILE A 216 -5.11 19.41 2.71
CA ILE A 216 -5.41 18.47 1.62
C ILE A 216 -5.77 17.08 2.15
N PHE A 217 -4.99 16.55 3.09
CA PHE A 217 -5.14 15.16 3.57
C PHE A 217 -5.98 15.07 4.84
N THR A 218 -7.08 15.83 4.88
CA THR A 218 -8.04 15.74 5.99
C THR A 218 -8.82 14.41 5.95
N PRO A 219 -9.26 13.87 7.10
CA PRO A 219 -10.10 12.65 7.11
C PRO A 219 -11.35 12.77 6.22
N ARG A 220 -11.93 13.98 6.14
CA ARG A 220 -13.08 14.24 5.27
C ARG A 220 -12.72 14.11 3.79
N HIS A 221 -11.57 14.66 3.35
CA HIS A 221 -11.15 14.56 1.95
C HIS A 221 -10.77 13.12 1.61
N MET A 222 -10.05 12.42 2.49
CA MET A 222 -9.67 11.02 2.30
C MET A 222 -10.92 10.14 2.12
N ARG A 223 -11.94 10.34 2.96
CA ARG A 223 -13.23 9.64 2.80
C ARG A 223 -13.91 9.97 1.47
N SER A 224 -13.93 11.25 1.07
CA SER A 224 -14.54 11.64 -0.23
C SER A 224 -13.82 11.02 -1.42
N VAL A 225 -12.49 10.90 -1.37
CA VAL A 225 -11.68 10.24 -2.41
C VAL A 225 -11.97 8.74 -2.44
N TRP A 226 -12.00 8.08 -1.28
CA TRP A 226 -12.37 6.67 -1.17
C TRP A 226 -13.76 6.39 -1.74
N GLU A 227 -14.78 7.15 -1.33
CA GLU A 227 -16.14 7.02 -1.84
C GLU A 227 -16.23 7.26 -3.35
N TYR A 228 -15.43 8.19 -3.89
CA TYR A 228 -15.32 8.39 -5.35
C TYR A 228 -14.79 7.14 -6.04
N TYR A 229 -13.72 6.53 -5.55
CA TYR A 229 -13.18 5.31 -6.12
C TYR A 229 -14.16 4.13 -5.99
N CYS A 230 -14.83 3.97 -4.85
CA CYS A 230 -15.85 2.93 -4.69
C CYS A 230 -16.98 3.08 -5.73
N ARG A 231 -17.44 4.31 -6.00
CA ARG A 231 -18.45 4.55 -7.06
C ARG A 231 -17.95 4.21 -8.45
N ARG A 232 -16.66 4.41 -8.74
CA ARG A 232 -16.04 4.02 -10.03
C ARG A 232 -16.00 2.52 -10.23
N ILE A 233 -15.67 1.80 -9.17
CA ILE A 233 -15.64 0.32 -9.19
C ILE A 233 -17.04 -0.26 -9.31
N GLY A 234 -18.06 0.41 -8.76
CA GLY A 234 -19.41 -0.10 -8.67
C GLY A 234 -19.65 -1.05 -7.50
N PRO A 235 -20.84 -1.64 -7.39
CA PRO A 235 -21.18 -2.50 -6.26
C PRO A 235 -20.38 -3.83 -6.26
N ILE A 236 -19.97 -4.26 -5.05
CA ILE A 236 -19.30 -5.53 -4.77
C ILE A 236 -20.18 -6.38 -3.87
#